data_9429b5d9cb64d625c5546bfb4f8de540
#
_entry.id   9429b5d9cb64d625c5546bfb4f8de540
#
_cell.length_a   1.000
_cell.length_b   1.000
_cell.length_c   1.000
_cell.angle_alpha   90.00
_cell.angle_beta   90.00
_cell.angle_gamma   90.00
#
_symmetry.space_group_name_H-M   'P 1'
#
loop_
_entity.id
_entity.type
_entity.pdbx_description
1 polymer ?
#
loop_
_entity_poly.entity_id
_entity_poly.type
_entity_poly.pdbx_seq_one_letter_code
_entity_poly.pdbx_strand_id
1 'polypeptide(L)'
;MPSAGQFLAVCEILGITDIYSTFIGTNPENKISQLNEEGQEKVLEYIDLLVQSGRYQKPTAEVIPFARTIRLFDIPASAGPGEFLDGYDYEEITVGAEVPETADFGIRISGDSMEPRFINGQIVWVEQTKQMNNGDIGIFFLDGNAYCKKLQESADSTSLISLNTKYAPIVISETSSFYTFGRVVG
;
A
#
# COMPACT_ATOMS: atom_id res chain seq x y z
N MET A 1 9.99 -2.25 -28.25
CA MET A 1 11.41 -2.58 -27.98
C MET A 1 11.52 -4.07 -27.71
N PRO A 2 12.56 -4.77 -28.18
CA PRO A 2 12.74 -6.18 -27.87
C PRO A 2 12.95 -6.36 -26.36
N SER A 3 12.47 -7.47 -25.82
CA SER A 3 12.74 -7.84 -24.42
C SER A 3 14.23 -8.15 -24.21
N ALA A 4 14.72 -8.07 -22.97
CA ALA A 4 16.12 -8.43 -22.66
C ALA A 4 16.48 -9.84 -23.16
N GLY A 5 15.54 -10.82 -23.03
CA GLY A 5 15.73 -12.17 -23.53
C GLY A 5 15.88 -12.25 -25.07
N GLN A 6 15.11 -11.46 -25.80
CA GLN A 6 15.23 -11.39 -27.27
C GLN A 6 16.56 -10.74 -27.69
N PHE A 7 17.02 -9.73 -26.96
CA PHE A 7 18.30 -9.10 -27.21
C PHE A 7 19.47 -10.07 -27.00
N LEU A 8 19.46 -10.81 -25.89
CA LEU A 8 20.47 -11.82 -25.58
C LEU A 8 20.51 -12.94 -26.64
N ALA A 9 19.34 -13.44 -27.07
CA ALA A 9 19.26 -14.45 -28.13
C ALA A 9 19.84 -13.97 -29.47
N VAL A 10 19.64 -12.69 -29.82
CA VAL A 10 20.26 -12.08 -31.03
C VAL A 10 21.79 -12.00 -30.87
N CYS A 11 22.31 -11.60 -29.71
CA CYS A 11 23.73 -11.56 -29.44
C CYS A 11 24.36 -12.94 -29.56
N GLU A 12 23.69 -13.99 -29.07
CA GLU A 12 24.16 -15.37 -29.17
C GLU A 12 24.22 -15.86 -30.63
N ILE A 13 23.19 -15.56 -31.44
CA ILE A 13 23.17 -15.90 -32.89
C ILE A 13 24.28 -15.17 -33.64
N LEU A 14 24.60 -13.94 -33.28
CA LEU A 14 25.65 -13.13 -33.89
C LEU A 14 27.05 -13.43 -33.36
N GLY A 15 27.19 -14.37 -32.41
CA GLY A 15 28.46 -14.73 -31.79
C GLY A 15 29.06 -13.62 -30.94
N ILE A 16 28.24 -12.70 -30.45
CA ILE A 16 28.67 -11.61 -29.56
C ILE A 16 28.76 -12.17 -28.14
N THR A 17 29.97 -12.53 -27.72
CA THR A 17 30.25 -13.09 -26.38
C THR A 17 30.52 -12.01 -25.34
N ASP A 18 30.97 -10.84 -25.75
CA ASP A 18 31.22 -9.69 -24.89
C ASP A 18 30.31 -8.52 -25.29
N ILE A 19 29.10 -8.55 -24.75
CA ILE A 19 28.07 -7.54 -24.98
C ILE A 19 28.53 -6.18 -24.45
N TYR A 20 29.27 -6.16 -23.35
CA TYR A 20 29.67 -4.93 -22.68
C TYR A 20 30.66 -4.13 -23.53
N SER A 21 31.73 -4.77 -24.01
CA SER A 21 32.71 -4.11 -24.86
C SER A 21 32.15 -3.74 -26.24
N THR A 22 31.18 -4.51 -26.73
CA THR A 22 30.55 -4.28 -28.04
C THR A 22 29.64 -3.06 -28.06
N PHE A 23 28.90 -2.81 -26.99
CA PHE A 23 27.82 -1.80 -26.96
C PHE A 23 28.04 -0.66 -25.97
N ILE A 24 28.86 -0.83 -24.92
CA ILE A 24 29.01 0.12 -23.81
C ILE A 24 30.41 0.68 -23.69
N GLY A 25 31.42 -0.04 -24.15
CA GLY A 25 32.83 0.36 -24.07
C GLY A 25 33.74 -0.76 -23.56
N THR A 26 34.92 -0.43 -23.05
CA THR A 26 35.88 -1.43 -22.55
C THR A 26 35.31 -2.16 -21.32
N ASN A 27 35.16 -3.47 -21.44
CA ASN A 27 34.75 -4.33 -20.33
C ASN A 27 35.82 -4.32 -19.23
N PRO A 28 35.50 -3.94 -17.98
CA PRO A 28 36.43 -4.02 -16.86
C PRO A 28 36.98 -5.45 -16.63
N GLU A 29 36.18 -6.47 -16.95
CA GLU A 29 36.56 -7.90 -16.83
C GLU A 29 37.68 -8.28 -17.81
N ASN A 30 37.84 -7.53 -18.90
CA ASN A 30 38.88 -7.80 -19.88
C ASN A 30 40.32 -7.68 -19.30
N LYS A 31 40.52 -6.98 -18.19
CA LYS A 31 41.80 -6.94 -17.47
C LYS A 31 42.12 -8.27 -16.78
N ILE A 32 41.12 -8.96 -16.28
CA ILE A 32 41.29 -10.26 -15.63
C ILE A 32 41.62 -11.32 -16.67
N SER A 33 41.03 -11.26 -17.86
CA SER A 33 41.30 -12.21 -18.94
C SER A 33 42.70 -12.07 -19.56
N GLN A 34 43.43 -11.00 -19.28
CA GLN A 34 44.81 -10.83 -19.67
C GLN A 34 45.80 -11.56 -18.73
N LEU A 35 45.35 -12.06 -17.61
CA LEU A 35 46.09 -12.84 -16.64
C LEU A 35 46.07 -14.33 -17.04
N ASN A 36 47.10 -15.07 -16.64
CA ASN A 36 47.06 -16.51 -16.67
C ASN A 36 46.13 -17.06 -15.58
N GLU A 37 45.85 -18.37 -15.59
CA GLU A 37 44.91 -18.99 -14.67
C GLU A 37 45.26 -18.72 -13.19
N GLU A 38 46.55 -18.81 -12.81
CA GLU A 38 47.01 -18.52 -11.46
C GLU A 38 46.77 -17.04 -11.09
N GLY A 39 46.97 -16.11 -12.01
CA GLY A 39 46.72 -14.69 -11.80
C GLY A 39 45.21 -14.37 -11.62
N GLN A 40 44.36 -15.05 -12.39
CA GLN A 40 42.90 -14.91 -12.26
C GLN A 40 42.42 -15.44 -10.92
N GLU A 41 42.90 -16.58 -10.45
CA GLU A 41 42.56 -17.13 -9.14
C GLU A 41 42.97 -16.18 -7.99
N LYS A 42 44.15 -15.58 -8.06
CA LYS A 42 44.63 -14.59 -7.08
C LYS A 42 43.73 -13.35 -7.03
N VAL A 43 43.23 -12.88 -8.16
CA VAL A 43 42.30 -11.74 -8.23
C VAL A 43 40.99 -12.09 -7.58
N LEU A 44 40.43 -13.29 -7.83
CA LEU A 44 39.20 -13.74 -7.22
C LEU A 44 39.34 -13.89 -5.68
N GLU A 45 40.41 -14.50 -5.20
CA GLU A 45 40.74 -14.56 -3.78
C GLU A 45 40.77 -13.15 -3.13
N TYR A 46 41.38 -12.18 -3.82
CA TYR A 46 41.47 -10.82 -3.32
C TYR A 46 40.08 -10.13 -3.26
N ILE A 47 39.27 -10.34 -4.30
CA ILE A 47 37.87 -9.85 -4.31
C ILE A 47 37.08 -10.40 -3.12
N ASP A 48 37.21 -11.70 -2.84
CA ASP A 48 36.52 -12.34 -1.71
C ASP A 48 36.96 -11.74 -0.37
N LEU A 49 38.24 -11.48 -0.19
CA LEU A 49 38.78 -10.79 0.99
C LEU A 49 38.20 -9.38 1.15
N LEU A 50 38.06 -8.63 0.04
CA LEU A 50 37.45 -7.29 0.06
C LEU A 50 35.99 -7.35 0.44
N VAL A 51 35.23 -8.30 -0.11
CA VAL A 51 33.82 -8.51 0.21
C VAL A 51 33.66 -8.91 1.68
N GLN A 52 34.46 -9.87 2.18
CA GLN A 52 34.40 -10.32 3.57
C GLN A 52 34.78 -9.20 4.56
N SER A 53 35.66 -8.28 4.17
CA SER A 53 36.03 -7.15 5.03
C SER A 53 34.87 -6.21 5.32
N GLY A 54 33.78 -6.24 4.53
CA GLY A 54 32.64 -5.33 4.61
C GLY A 54 32.95 -3.88 4.26
N ARG A 55 34.22 -3.51 4.15
CA ARG A 55 34.69 -2.12 4.00
C ARG A 55 34.45 -1.55 2.60
N TYR A 56 34.42 -2.42 1.60
CA TYR A 56 34.34 -2.05 0.18
C TYR A 56 33.05 -2.53 -0.49
N GLN A 57 32.09 -2.97 0.31
CA GLN A 57 30.76 -3.29 -0.22
C GLN A 57 30.06 -2.01 -0.69
N LYS A 58 29.37 -2.10 -1.82
CA LYS A 58 28.50 -1.01 -2.24
C LYS A 58 27.46 -0.80 -1.12
N PRO A 59 27.22 0.46 -0.73
CA PRO A 59 26.10 0.71 0.20
C PRO A 59 24.86 0.05 -0.42
N THR A 60 24.28 -0.89 0.32
CA THR A 60 22.96 -1.39 -0.01
C THR A 60 22.08 -0.16 0.01
N ALA A 61 21.42 0.15 -1.11
CA ALA A 61 20.43 1.20 -1.12
C ALA A 61 19.44 0.82 0.00
N GLU A 62 19.45 1.57 1.11
CA GLU A 62 18.36 1.52 2.04
C GLU A 62 17.14 1.92 1.22
N VAL A 63 16.26 0.95 0.99
CA VAL A 63 14.90 1.25 0.53
C VAL A 63 14.29 2.02 1.70
N ILE A 64 14.40 3.36 1.66
CA ILE A 64 13.66 4.20 2.60
C ILE A 64 12.20 3.86 2.27
N PRO A 65 11.48 3.18 3.17
CA PRO A 65 10.08 2.89 2.90
C PRO A 65 9.40 4.23 2.65
N PHE A 66 8.58 4.30 1.62
CA PHE A 66 7.79 5.49 1.33
C PHE A 66 6.91 5.76 2.55
N ALA A 67 7.39 6.64 3.42
CA ALA A 67 6.68 7.03 4.63
C ALA A 67 5.89 8.31 4.32
N ARG A 68 4.60 8.28 4.58
CA ARG A 68 3.73 9.45 4.50
C ARG A 68 3.00 9.66 5.82
N THR A 69 2.63 10.90 6.09
CA THR A 69 1.81 11.22 7.26
C THR A 69 0.34 11.16 6.87
N ILE A 70 -0.46 10.50 7.68
CA ILE A 70 -1.90 10.37 7.51
C ILE A 70 -2.60 10.69 8.83
N ARG A 71 -3.79 11.25 8.77
CA ARG A 71 -4.60 11.56 9.95
C ARG A 71 -5.36 10.33 10.40
N LEU A 72 -5.29 10.02 11.69
CA LEU A 72 -6.04 8.96 12.34
C LEU A 72 -7.08 9.59 13.27
N PHE A 73 -8.33 9.25 13.05
CA PHE A 73 -9.46 9.74 13.84
C PHE A 73 -9.98 8.67 14.79
N ASP A 74 -10.25 9.06 16.02
CA ASP A 74 -11.07 8.31 16.97
C ASP A 74 -12.49 8.87 16.92
N ILE A 75 -13.37 8.20 16.18
CA ILE A 75 -14.74 8.69 16.01
C ILE A 75 -15.62 8.15 17.12
N PRO A 76 -16.16 9.00 18.00
CA PRO A 76 -17.19 8.60 18.93
C PRO A 76 -18.48 8.26 18.18
N ALA A 77 -19.27 7.33 18.71
CA ALA A 77 -20.54 6.91 18.14
C ALA A 77 -21.59 8.05 18.00
N SER A 78 -21.32 9.22 18.57
CA SER A 78 -22.17 10.42 18.56
C SER A 78 -21.55 11.59 17.81
N ALA A 79 -21.00 11.36 16.63
CA ALA A 79 -20.44 12.42 15.78
C ALA A 79 -21.55 13.30 15.22
N GLY A 80 -21.49 14.62 15.44
CA GLY A 80 -22.46 15.58 14.93
C GLY A 80 -22.34 15.88 13.43
N PRO A 81 -23.33 16.54 12.79
CA PRO A 81 -23.38 16.82 11.35
C PRO A 81 -22.47 17.98 10.90
N GLY A 82 -21.41 18.31 11.65
CA GLY A 82 -20.40 19.29 11.24
C GLY A 82 -19.51 18.80 10.10
N GLU A 83 -18.71 19.69 9.52
CA GLU A 83 -17.65 19.28 8.59
C GLU A 83 -16.74 18.27 9.30
N PHE A 84 -16.82 17.04 8.86
CA PHE A 84 -16.37 15.84 9.57
C PHE A 84 -14.89 15.87 9.98
N LEU A 85 -14.07 16.63 9.29
CA LEU A 85 -12.62 16.66 9.52
C LEU A 85 -12.14 17.91 10.29
N ASP A 86 -12.96 18.96 10.39
CA ASP A 86 -12.51 20.23 10.97
C ASP A 86 -12.82 20.41 12.47
N GLY A 87 -13.55 19.48 13.09
CA GLY A 87 -13.98 19.57 14.49
C GLY A 87 -13.61 18.39 15.38
N TYR A 88 -12.96 17.36 14.85
CA TYR A 88 -12.56 16.16 15.60
C TYR A 88 -11.06 16.15 15.87
N ASP A 89 -10.69 15.69 17.05
CA ASP A 89 -9.30 15.41 17.39
C ASP A 89 -8.77 14.27 16.50
N TYR A 90 -7.60 14.49 15.95
CA TYR A 90 -6.89 13.49 15.17
C TYR A 90 -5.43 13.39 15.63
N GLU A 91 -4.87 12.22 15.43
CA GLU A 91 -3.45 11.95 15.57
C GLU A 91 -2.79 11.92 14.18
N GLU A 92 -1.65 12.57 13.99
CA GLU A 92 -0.86 12.40 12.79
C GLU A 92 0.09 11.21 12.98
N ILE A 93 -0.09 10.19 12.15
CA ILE A 93 0.75 8.98 12.20
C ILE A 93 1.54 8.82 10.91
N THR A 94 2.75 8.32 11.04
CA THR A 94 3.58 7.96 9.89
C THR A 94 3.26 6.53 9.47
N VAL A 95 2.93 6.35 8.20
CA VAL A 95 2.58 5.05 7.62
C VAL A 95 3.49 4.72 6.44
N GLY A 96 3.71 3.43 6.22
CA GLY A 96 4.52 2.91 5.12
C GLY A 96 3.69 2.38 3.96
N ALA A 97 4.29 1.50 3.17
CA ALA A 97 3.69 0.91 1.98
C ALA A 97 2.55 -0.09 2.28
N GLU A 98 2.35 -0.46 3.55
CA GLU A 98 1.27 -1.33 4.01
C GLU A 98 -0.10 -0.64 3.94
N VAL A 99 -0.11 0.70 3.90
CA VAL A 99 -1.34 1.50 3.80
C VAL A 99 -1.61 1.84 2.34
N PRO A 100 -2.81 1.54 1.82
CA PRO A 100 -3.17 1.85 0.44
C PRO A 100 -2.92 3.31 0.08
N GLU A 101 -2.32 3.56 -1.08
CA GLU A 101 -2.01 4.93 -1.55
C GLU A 101 -3.25 5.81 -1.68
N THR A 102 -4.40 5.19 -1.94
CA THR A 102 -5.70 5.86 -2.07
C THR A 102 -6.32 6.25 -0.73
N ALA A 103 -5.74 5.82 0.41
CA ALA A 103 -6.27 6.20 1.72
C ALA A 103 -5.93 7.65 2.04
N ASP A 104 -6.94 8.44 2.36
CA ASP A 104 -6.80 9.85 2.77
C ASP A 104 -6.68 10.00 4.28
N PHE A 105 -7.30 9.09 5.04
CA PHE A 105 -7.26 9.07 6.51
C PHE A 105 -7.51 7.68 7.07
N GLY A 106 -7.21 7.51 8.37
CA GLY A 106 -7.51 6.32 9.14
C GLY A 106 -8.61 6.56 10.16
N ILE A 107 -9.36 5.51 10.49
CA ILE A 107 -10.38 5.52 11.55
C ILE A 107 -10.19 4.31 12.43
N ARG A 108 -10.23 4.52 13.74
CA ARG A 108 -10.24 3.44 14.72
C ARG A 108 -11.67 2.91 14.90
N ILE A 109 -11.87 1.62 14.64
CA ILE A 109 -13.16 0.96 14.80
C ILE A 109 -13.51 0.87 16.29
N SER A 110 -14.74 1.26 16.61
CA SER A 110 -15.33 1.09 17.95
C SER A 110 -16.48 0.10 17.87
N GLY A 111 -16.42 -0.93 18.70
CA GLY A 111 -17.44 -1.99 18.78
C GLY A 111 -17.16 -3.18 17.84
N ASP A 112 -18.06 -4.17 17.90
CA ASP A 112 -17.95 -5.47 17.25
C ASP A 112 -18.87 -5.65 16.03
N SER A 113 -19.53 -4.60 15.60
CA SER A 113 -20.57 -4.68 14.55
C SER A 113 -20.03 -5.08 13.17
N MET A 114 -18.72 -4.93 12.94
CA MET A 114 -18.06 -5.27 11.69
C MET A 114 -17.19 -6.52 11.78
N GLU A 115 -17.24 -7.22 12.91
CA GLU A 115 -16.58 -8.52 13.05
C GLU A 115 -17.25 -9.60 12.16
N PRO A 116 -16.46 -10.58 11.68
CA PRO A 116 -15.04 -10.83 12.01
C PRO A 116 -14.04 -10.06 11.15
N ARG A 117 -14.49 -9.29 10.16
CA ARG A 117 -13.59 -8.64 9.19
C ARG A 117 -12.81 -7.49 9.81
N PHE A 118 -13.44 -6.68 10.62
CA PHE A 118 -12.84 -5.58 11.35
C PHE A 118 -13.15 -5.73 12.82
N ILE A 119 -12.11 -5.86 13.62
CA ILE A 119 -12.25 -6.05 15.07
C ILE A 119 -12.23 -4.71 15.81
N ASN A 120 -12.77 -4.69 17.01
CA ASN A 120 -12.76 -3.52 17.88
C ASN A 120 -11.31 -3.01 18.11
N GLY A 121 -11.09 -1.72 17.96
CA GLY A 121 -9.79 -1.07 18.09
C GLY A 121 -8.92 -1.14 16.84
N GLN A 122 -9.28 -1.88 15.80
CA GLN A 122 -8.56 -1.92 14.53
C GLN A 122 -8.66 -0.59 13.79
N ILE A 123 -7.58 -0.18 13.12
CA ILE A 123 -7.59 0.95 12.21
C ILE A 123 -8.05 0.46 10.84
N VAL A 124 -8.99 1.17 10.24
CA VAL A 124 -9.39 1.03 8.84
C VAL A 124 -8.95 2.26 8.05
N TRP A 125 -8.50 2.03 6.82
CA TRP A 125 -8.05 3.08 5.93
C TRP A 125 -9.19 3.48 5.00
N VAL A 126 -9.38 4.77 4.82
CA VAL A 126 -10.54 5.35 4.14
C VAL A 126 -10.10 6.28 3.04
N GLU A 127 -10.63 6.05 1.84
CA GLU A 127 -10.60 6.97 0.72
C GLU A 127 -11.79 7.93 0.83
N GLN A 128 -11.51 9.23 0.84
CA GLN A 128 -12.56 10.24 0.93
C GLN A 128 -13.34 10.32 -0.38
N THR A 129 -14.52 9.77 -0.41
CA THR A 129 -15.39 9.78 -1.58
C THR A 129 -16.85 9.81 -1.18
N LYS A 130 -17.66 10.47 -2.01
CA LYS A 130 -19.13 10.42 -1.89
C LYS A 130 -19.73 9.33 -2.77
N GLN A 131 -18.93 8.77 -3.69
CA GLN A 131 -19.38 7.73 -4.61
C GLN A 131 -19.15 6.35 -4.00
N MET A 132 -20.23 5.67 -3.72
CA MET A 132 -20.22 4.31 -3.17
C MET A 132 -20.96 3.37 -4.12
N ASN A 133 -20.50 2.14 -4.18
CA ASN A 133 -21.21 1.07 -4.87
C ASN A 133 -21.95 0.20 -3.88
N ASN A 134 -23.02 -0.44 -4.36
CA ASN A 134 -23.72 -1.44 -3.56
C ASN A 134 -22.75 -2.55 -3.10
N GLY A 135 -22.68 -2.77 -1.80
CA GLY A 135 -21.79 -3.72 -1.17
C GLY A 135 -20.47 -3.14 -0.67
N ASP A 136 -20.14 -1.90 -0.99
CA ASP A 136 -18.96 -1.23 -0.43
C ASP A 136 -19.09 -1.08 1.09
N ILE A 137 -17.95 -1.17 1.76
CA ILE A 137 -17.86 -0.84 3.19
C ILE A 137 -17.36 0.60 3.28
N GLY A 138 -18.05 1.39 4.05
CA GLY A 138 -17.75 2.81 4.18
C GLY A 138 -18.00 3.35 5.57
N ILE A 139 -17.63 4.61 5.72
CA ILE A 139 -17.93 5.42 6.89
C ILE A 139 -19.09 6.32 6.53
N PHE A 140 -20.16 6.19 7.29
CA PHE A 140 -21.43 6.87 7.07
C PHE A 140 -21.82 7.65 8.31
N PHE A 141 -22.46 8.77 8.08
CA PHE A 141 -23.16 9.52 9.10
C PHE A 141 -24.68 9.35 8.90
N LEU A 142 -25.39 8.98 9.96
CA LEU A 142 -26.82 8.83 9.95
C LEU A 142 -27.41 9.35 11.26
N ASP A 143 -28.27 10.36 11.18
CA ASP A 143 -29.05 10.92 12.28
C ASP A 143 -28.21 11.21 13.55
N GLY A 144 -27.05 11.87 13.37
CA GLY A 144 -26.17 12.28 14.47
C GLY A 144 -25.13 11.25 14.89
N ASN A 145 -25.04 10.09 14.23
CA ASN A 145 -24.09 9.04 14.58
C ASN A 145 -23.24 8.64 13.39
N ALA A 146 -21.97 8.29 13.65
CA ALA A 146 -21.06 7.76 12.65
C ALA A 146 -21.04 6.22 12.70
N TYR A 147 -21.03 5.59 11.54
CA TYR A 147 -21.08 4.15 11.39
C TYR A 147 -20.04 3.67 10.37
N CYS A 148 -19.32 2.61 10.71
CA CYS A 148 -18.66 1.77 9.75
C CYS A 148 -19.61 0.62 9.40
N LYS A 149 -20.08 0.54 8.14
CA LYS A 149 -21.06 -0.45 7.69
C LYS A 149 -20.85 -0.78 6.21
N LYS A 150 -21.49 -1.87 5.78
CA LYS A 150 -21.64 -2.20 4.37
C LYS A 150 -22.90 -1.51 3.83
N LEU A 151 -22.75 -0.78 2.72
CA LEU A 151 -23.88 -0.20 2.01
C LEU A 151 -24.65 -1.30 1.28
N GLN A 152 -25.96 -1.31 1.44
CA GLN A 152 -26.86 -2.15 0.65
C GLN A 152 -27.96 -1.31 0.05
N GLU A 153 -27.99 -1.28 -1.26
CA GLU A 153 -28.98 -0.58 -2.07
C GLU A 153 -29.86 -1.62 -2.77
N SER A 154 -31.14 -1.41 -2.73
CA SER A 154 -32.16 -2.14 -3.49
C SER A 154 -33.03 -1.15 -4.24
N ALA A 155 -33.97 -1.64 -5.10
CA ALA A 155 -34.87 -0.78 -5.86
C ALA A 155 -35.71 0.17 -4.98
N ASP A 156 -36.04 -0.28 -3.76
CA ASP A 156 -36.99 0.42 -2.89
C ASP A 156 -36.38 0.93 -1.58
N SER A 157 -35.13 0.62 -1.29
CA SER A 157 -34.53 0.99 0.01
C SER A 157 -33.01 1.00 -0.01
N THR A 158 -32.44 1.87 0.80
CA THR A 158 -31.02 1.89 1.15
C THR A 158 -30.85 1.53 2.62
N SER A 159 -29.89 0.67 2.91
CA SER A 159 -29.65 0.18 4.27
C SER A 159 -28.16 0.09 4.58
N LEU A 160 -27.81 0.25 5.84
CA LEU A 160 -26.48 0.02 6.38
C LEU A 160 -26.46 -1.33 7.10
N ILE A 161 -25.61 -2.23 6.60
CA ILE A 161 -25.52 -3.61 7.05
C ILE A 161 -24.27 -3.81 7.91
N SER A 162 -24.44 -4.37 9.10
CA SER A 162 -23.36 -4.88 9.93
C SER A 162 -22.85 -6.21 9.37
N LEU A 163 -21.55 -6.47 9.42
CA LEU A 163 -21.02 -7.80 9.08
C LEU A 163 -21.32 -8.81 10.20
N ASN A 164 -21.40 -8.35 11.43
CA ASN A 164 -21.82 -9.16 12.56
C ASN A 164 -23.35 -9.30 12.55
N THR A 165 -23.82 -10.53 12.36
CA THR A 165 -25.22 -10.87 12.24
C THR A 165 -26.07 -10.64 13.52
N LYS A 166 -25.41 -10.33 14.64
CA LYS A 166 -26.12 -9.91 15.86
C LYS A 166 -26.89 -8.60 15.71
N TYR A 167 -26.47 -7.77 14.74
CA TYR A 167 -27.02 -6.44 14.51
C TYR A 167 -27.97 -6.44 13.33
N ALA A 168 -29.17 -5.93 13.55
CA ALA A 168 -30.14 -5.75 12.48
C ALA A 168 -29.68 -4.68 11.47
N PRO A 169 -30.10 -4.77 10.20
CA PRO A 169 -29.92 -3.70 9.23
C PRO A 169 -30.51 -2.37 9.71
N ILE A 170 -29.83 -1.27 9.41
CA ILE A 170 -30.33 0.08 9.66
C ILE A 170 -30.87 0.60 8.33
N VAL A 171 -32.18 0.73 8.22
CA VAL A 171 -32.82 1.27 7.02
C VAL A 171 -32.75 2.79 7.04
N ILE A 172 -32.29 3.39 5.94
CA ILE A 172 -32.22 4.83 5.77
C ILE A 172 -33.57 5.31 5.24
N SER A 173 -34.23 6.18 6.01
CA SER A 173 -35.50 6.77 5.60
C SER A 173 -35.28 8.05 4.76
N GLU A 174 -36.26 8.48 4.00
CA GLU A 174 -36.21 9.73 3.24
C GLU A 174 -36.03 10.97 4.12
N THR A 175 -36.39 10.87 5.40
CA THR A 175 -36.24 11.96 6.38
C THR A 175 -34.95 11.91 7.18
N SER A 176 -34.14 10.85 6.98
CA SER A 176 -32.88 10.70 7.70
C SER A 176 -31.81 11.67 7.17
N SER A 177 -31.03 12.21 8.08
CA SER A 177 -29.81 12.97 7.75
C SER A 177 -28.69 11.98 7.46
N PHE A 178 -28.46 11.70 6.17
CA PHE A 178 -27.50 10.68 5.74
C PHE A 178 -26.38 11.27 4.86
N TYR A 179 -25.13 10.98 5.22
CA TYR A 179 -23.92 11.41 4.48
C TYR A 179 -22.92 10.27 4.40
N THR A 180 -22.21 10.21 3.27
CA THR A 180 -21.06 9.32 3.10
C THR A 180 -19.77 10.11 3.30
N PHE A 181 -18.88 9.63 4.16
CA PHE A 181 -17.57 10.21 4.39
C PHE A 181 -16.51 9.60 3.50
N GLY A 182 -16.58 8.30 3.29
CA GLY A 182 -15.62 7.63 2.44
C GLY A 182 -15.78 6.12 2.44
N ARG A 183 -15.03 5.51 1.54
CA ARG A 183 -14.96 4.07 1.34
C ARG A 183 -13.76 3.49 2.08
N VAL A 184 -13.97 2.37 2.76
CA VAL A 184 -12.89 1.59 3.39
C VAL A 184 -12.09 0.88 2.30
N VAL A 185 -10.78 1.12 2.24
CA VAL A 185 -9.85 0.58 1.25
C VAL A 185 -8.80 -0.36 1.83
N GLY A 186 -8.73 -0.48 3.17
CA GLY A 186 -7.81 -1.39 3.86
C GLY A 186 -8.10 -1.52 5.35
#